data_f79485a764b506024f02ab1d58e9b0cb
#
_entry.id   f79485a764b506024f02ab1d58e9b0cb
#
_cell.length_a   1.000
_cell.length_b   1.000
_cell.length_c   1.000
_cell.angle_alpha   90.00
_cell.angle_beta   90.00
_cell.angle_gamma   90.00
#
_symmetry.space_group_name_H-M   'P 1'
#
loop_
_entity.id
_entity.type
_entity.pdbx_description
1 polymer ?
#
loop_
_entity_poly.entity_id
_entity_poly.type
_entity_poly.pdbx_seq_one_letter_code
_entity_poly.pdbx_strand_id
1 'polypeptide(L)'
;TNNSYNNNYAPSTPSVSSSAIAAAALNQIGASQDCTMLVTNALAAVGINFHGSPEQYLSLGRITSSPVAGDIIVYSGHVAIYIGNGMAVHGGWLGNQTVKASVSCGNALIAYVHVG
;
A
#
# COMPACT_ATOMS: atom_id res chain seq x y z
N THR A 1 19.15 -17.39 -3.54
CA THR A 1 18.71 -17.33 -3.96
C THR A 1 18.29 -17.26 -4.76
N ASN A 2 18.42 -17.30 -4.71
CA ASN A 2 17.91 -17.34 -5.44
C ASN A 2 17.54 -17.25 -6.51
N ASN A 3 17.16 -17.39 -6.53
CA ASN A 3 16.96 -17.46 -7.86
C ASN A 3 16.31 -16.24 -8.30
N SER A 4 16.77 -15.62 -9.37
CA SER A 4 16.47 -14.24 -9.59
C SER A 4 15.02 -13.99 -9.94
N TYR A 5 14.37 -14.87 -10.66
CA TYR A 5 12.98 -14.64 -10.99
C TYR A 5 12.05 -14.74 -9.78
N ASN A 6 12.50 -15.41 -8.75
CA ASN A 6 11.74 -15.48 -7.51
C ASN A 6 11.84 -14.21 -6.69
N ASN A 7 12.76 -13.31 -7.03
CA ASN A 7 12.93 -12.08 -6.26
C ASN A 7 11.69 -11.19 -6.31
N ASN A 8 10.92 -11.26 -7.41
CA ASN A 8 9.71 -10.45 -7.52
C ASN A 8 8.61 -10.90 -6.56
N TYR A 9 8.72 -12.13 -6.05
CA TYR A 9 7.69 -12.71 -5.20
C TYR A 9 8.24 -13.12 -3.85
N ALA A 10 9.44 -12.67 -3.51
CA ALA A 10 10.00 -12.95 -2.19
C ALA A 10 9.14 -12.30 -1.11
N PRO A 11 9.04 -12.91 0.07
CA PRO A 11 8.30 -12.30 1.16
C PRO A 11 8.85 -10.94 1.52
N SER A 12 7.98 -10.03 1.92
CA SER A 12 8.38 -8.75 2.46
C SER A 12 9.03 -8.94 3.83
N THR A 13 9.98 -8.07 4.13
CA THR A 13 10.65 -8.01 5.43
C THR A 13 10.30 -6.68 6.09
N PRO A 14 9.82 -6.68 7.33
CA PRO A 14 9.54 -5.43 8.02
C PRO A 14 10.80 -4.54 8.05
N SER A 15 10.60 -3.25 7.85
CA SER A 15 11.69 -2.28 7.84
C SER A 15 11.23 -0.99 8.52
N VAL A 16 12.19 -0.09 8.77
CA VAL A 16 11.86 1.22 9.32
C VAL A 16 10.95 1.97 8.35
N SER A 17 11.24 1.88 7.03
CA SER A 17 10.42 2.54 6.01
C SER A 17 9.01 1.96 5.98
N SER A 18 8.85 0.64 5.96
CA SER A 18 7.52 0.05 5.91
C SER A 18 6.72 0.38 7.17
N SER A 19 7.34 0.34 8.34
CA SER A 19 6.68 0.72 9.59
C SER A 19 6.22 2.17 9.58
N ALA A 20 7.05 3.08 9.04
CA ALA A 20 6.71 4.49 8.95
C ALA A 20 5.57 4.73 7.97
N ILE A 21 5.55 4.01 6.84
CA ILE A 21 4.46 4.11 5.87
C ILE A 21 3.15 3.66 6.52
N ALA A 22 3.17 2.54 7.23
CA ALA A 22 1.98 2.04 7.92
C ALA A 22 1.46 3.04 8.95
N ALA A 23 2.36 3.60 9.76
CA ALA A 23 1.98 4.59 10.76
C ALA A 23 1.38 5.84 10.10
N ALA A 24 1.99 6.30 9.01
CA ALA A 24 1.49 7.48 8.30
C ALA A 24 0.12 7.22 7.69
N ALA A 25 -0.14 6.01 7.19
CA ALA A 25 -1.45 5.64 6.68
C ALA A 25 -2.49 5.66 7.81
N LEU A 26 -2.18 5.05 8.94
CA LEU A 26 -3.09 5.00 10.09
C LEU A 26 -3.43 6.40 10.60
N ASN A 27 -2.46 7.31 10.57
CA ASN A 27 -2.66 8.68 11.03
C ASN A 27 -3.61 9.47 10.13
N GLN A 28 -3.91 8.99 8.94
CA GLN A 28 -4.80 9.67 8.01
C GLN A 28 -6.26 9.22 8.14
N ILE A 29 -6.55 8.24 8.99
CA ILE A 29 -7.93 7.77 9.16
C ILE A 29 -8.81 8.96 9.58
N GLY A 30 -9.93 9.12 8.86
CA GLY A 30 -10.84 10.25 9.06
C GLY A 30 -10.62 11.39 8.08
N ALA A 31 -9.50 11.42 7.36
CA ALA A 31 -9.26 12.45 6.36
C ALA A 31 -10.14 12.22 5.13
N SER A 32 -10.52 13.32 4.48
CA SER A 32 -11.29 13.27 3.24
C SER A 32 -10.32 13.33 2.07
N GLN A 33 -10.20 12.23 1.33
CA GLN A 33 -9.28 12.15 0.19
C GLN A 33 -9.56 10.89 -0.62
N ASP A 34 -9.03 10.81 -1.85
CA ASP A 34 -9.16 9.60 -2.64
C ASP A 34 -8.07 8.58 -2.27
N CYS A 35 -8.15 7.40 -2.88
CA CYS A 35 -7.25 6.29 -2.56
C CYS A 35 -5.80 6.60 -2.91
N THR A 36 -5.56 7.30 -4.02
CA THR A 36 -4.18 7.62 -4.43
C THR A 36 -3.54 8.63 -3.48
N MET A 37 -4.29 9.61 -3.00
CA MET A 37 -3.76 10.60 -2.05
C MET A 37 -3.40 9.96 -0.71
N LEU A 38 -4.19 9.00 -0.24
CA LEU A 38 -3.86 8.26 0.98
C LEU A 38 -2.46 7.65 0.86
N VAL A 39 -2.20 6.94 -0.23
CA VAL A 39 -0.91 6.28 -0.45
C VAL A 39 0.20 7.29 -0.69
N THR A 40 -0.06 8.30 -1.52
CA THR A 40 0.91 9.38 -1.78
C THR A 40 1.36 10.05 -0.48
N ASN A 41 0.43 10.39 0.40
CA ASN A 41 0.75 11.02 1.67
C ASN A 41 1.51 10.08 2.61
N ALA A 42 1.18 8.80 2.62
CA ALA A 42 1.89 7.83 3.42
C ALA A 42 3.34 7.67 2.96
N LEU A 43 3.57 7.63 1.65
CA LEU A 43 4.91 7.52 1.07
C LEU A 43 5.76 8.77 1.35
N ALA A 44 5.14 9.93 1.39
CA ALA A 44 5.85 11.17 1.69
C ALA A 44 6.51 11.13 3.06
N ALA A 45 5.98 10.37 4.00
CA ALA A 45 6.55 10.24 5.34
C ALA A 45 7.94 9.61 5.32
N VAL A 46 8.30 8.88 4.26
CA VAL A 46 9.64 8.30 4.10
C VAL A 46 10.41 8.95 2.95
N GLY A 47 9.98 10.13 2.52
CA GLY A 47 10.70 10.91 1.51
C GLY A 47 10.44 10.48 0.08
N ILE A 48 9.43 9.67 -0.17
CA ILE A 48 9.08 9.26 -1.53
C ILE A 48 8.00 10.20 -2.05
N ASN A 49 8.33 10.97 -3.08
CA ASN A 49 7.42 11.92 -3.72
C ASN A 49 6.88 11.30 -5.00
N PHE A 50 5.69 10.77 -4.94
CA PHE A 50 5.07 10.13 -6.08
C PHE A 50 3.55 10.31 -6.03
N HIS A 51 2.95 10.56 -7.18
CA HIS A 51 1.51 10.58 -7.32
C HIS A 51 1.15 10.11 -8.72
N GLY A 52 0.15 9.25 -8.81
CA GLY A 52 -0.30 8.72 -10.09
C GLY A 52 -1.63 8.00 -9.96
N SER A 53 -2.03 7.31 -11.03
CA SER A 53 -3.18 6.43 -10.98
C SER A 53 -2.85 5.17 -10.19
N PRO A 54 -3.86 4.41 -9.70
CA PRO A 54 -3.60 3.27 -8.82
C PRO A 54 -2.55 2.30 -9.34
N GLU A 55 -2.64 1.88 -10.59
CA GLU A 55 -1.73 0.87 -11.13
C GLU A 55 -0.31 1.37 -11.31
N GLN A 56 -0.10 2.67 -11.34
CA GLN A 56 1.25 3.24 -11.45
C GLN A 56 2.08 3.00 -10.18
N TYR A 57 1.44 2.74 -9.07
CA TYR A 57 2.15 2.45 -7.82
C TYR A 57 2.87 1.11 -7.85
N LEU A 58 2.59 0.25 -8.84
CA LEU A 58 3.32 -1.02 -9.03
C LEU A 58 4.81 -0.82 -9.23
N SER A 59 5.22 0.32 -9.78
CA SER A 59 6.62 0.59 -10.11
C SER A 59 7.46 1.04 -8.92
N LEU A 60 6.86 1.23 -7.76
CA LEU A 60 7.55 1.87 -6.63
C LEU A 60 8.35 0.90 -5.78
N GLY A 61 8.28 -0.38 -6.03
CA GLY A 61 9.01 -1.35 -5.23
C GLY A 61 8.92 -2.74 -5.81
N ARG A 62 9.18 -3.73 -4.96
CA ARG A 62 9.23 -5.13 -5.34
C ARG A 62 7.88 -5.79 -5.07
N ILE A 63 7.39 -6.55 -6.04
CA ILE A 63 6.17 -7.33 -5.85
C ILE A 63 6.44 -8.45 -4.85
N THR A 64 5.55 -8.65 -3.91
CA THR A 64 5.67 -9.67 -2.88
C THR A 64 4.37 -10.47 -2.77
N SER A 65 4.51 -11.74 -2.40
CA SER A 65 3.37 -12.61 -2.11
C SER A 65 3.03 -12.65 -0.62
N SER A 66 3.90 -12.13 0.23
CA SER A 66 3.72 -12.14 1.69
C SER A 66 3.94 -10.73 2.23
N PRO A 67 2.91 -9.88 2.20
CA PRO A 67 3.09 -8.49 2.58
C PRO A 67 3.27 -8.32 4.08
N VAL A 68 3.93 -7.22 4.45
CA VAL A 68 4.03 -6.72 5.81
C VAL A 68 3.38 -5.34 5.89
N ALA A 69 3.09 -4.89 7.10
CA ALA A 69 2.49 -3.57 7.29
C ALA A 69 3.37 -2.49 6.65
N GLY A 70 2.75 -1.61 5.89
CA GLY A 70 3.42 -0.56 5.13
C GLY A 70 3.58 -0.89 3.64
N ASP A 71 3.31 -2.12 3.24
CA ASP A 71 3.32 -2.46 1.81
C ASP A 71 2.13 -1.83 1.10
N ILE A 72 2.33 -1.49 -0.18
CA ILE A 72 1.27 -0.95 -1.00
C ILE A 72 0.43 -2.09 -1.54
N ILE A 73 -0.87 -1.95 -1.53
CA ILE A 73 -1.79 -2.90 -2.16
C ILE A 73 -2.32 -2.24 -3.42
N VAL A 74 -2.07 -2.86 -4.57
CA VAL A 74 -2.56 -2.35 -5.85
C VAL A 74 -3.68 -3.23 -6.35
N TYR A 75 -4.80 -2.60 -6.64
CA TYR A 75 -6.00 -3.24 -7.19
C TYR A 75 -6.29 -2.65 -8.57
N SER A 76 -7.16 -3.30 -9.29
CA SER A 76 -7.73 -2.70 -10.49
C SER A 76 -8.56 -1.47 -10.07
N GLY A 77 -8.09 -0.29 -10.40
CA GLY A 77 -8.78 0.98 -10.11
C GLY A 77 -8.74 1.43 -8.66
N HIS A 78 -7.86 0.86 -7.83
CA HIS A 78 -7.78 1.23 -6.41
C HIS A 78 -6.38 0.94 -5.86
N VAL A 79 -6.00 1.63 -4.81
CA VAL A 79 -4.72 1.42 -4.13
C VAL A 79 -4.90 1.69 -2.63
N ALA A 80 -4.16 0.97 -1.79
CA ALA A 80 -4.28 1.08 -0.34
C ALA A 80 -2.95 0.75 0.32
N ILE A 81 -2.86 0.91 1.63
CA ILE A 81 -1.70 0.50 2.43
C ILE A 81 -2.09 -0.64 3.35
N TYR A 82 -1.36 -1.74 3.24
CA TYR A 82 -1.52 -2.90 4.11
C TYR A 82 -1.05 -2.56 5.52
N ILE A 83 -1.79 -3.00 6.53
CA ILE A 83 -1.43 -2.74 7.92
C ILE A 83 -1.37 -4.02 8.76
N GLY A 84 -1.37 -5.18 8.10
CA GLY A 84 -1.27 -6.46 8.79
C GLY A 84 -2.64 -7.10 9.03
N ASN A 85 -2.62 -8.38 9.30
CA ASN A 85 -3.81 -9.15 9.69
C ASN A 85 -4.97 -9.07 8.69
N GLY A 86 -4.65 -8.96 7.39
CA GLY A 86 -5.69 -8.88 6.35
C GLY A 86 -6.40 -7.55 6.29
N MET A 87 -5.87 -6.52 6.94
CA MET A 87 -6.46 -5.19 7.01
C MET A 87 -5.63 -4.16 6.26
N ALA A 88 -6.28 -3.09 5.84
CA ALA A 88 -5.65 -2.02 5.11
C ALA A 88 -6.25 -0.67 5.48
N VAL A 89 -5.51 0.40 5.18
CA VAL A 89 -6.05 1.75 5.20
C VAL A 89 -6.38 2.14 3.78
N HIS A 90 -7.65 2.49 3.56
CA HIS A 90 -8.18 2.85 2.24
C HIS A 90 -8.62 4.31 2.25
N GLY A 91 -8.15 5.09 1.27
CA GLY A 91 -8.77 6.37 0.95
C GLY A 91 -9.87 6.16 -0.10
N GLY A 92 -10.63 7.20 -0.42
CA GLY A 92 -11.68 7.09 -1.41
C GLY A 92 -12.80 6.12 -1.04
N TRP A 93 -13.01 5.89 0.23
CA TRP A 93 -13.97 4.91 0.72
C TRP A 93 -15.32 5.57 0.94
N LEU A 94 -16.36 5.09 0.26
CA LEU A 94 -17.73 5.60 0.42
C LEU A 94 -17.76 7.14 0.43
N GLY A 95 -17.32 7.75 -0.68
CA GLY A 95 -17.35 9.21 -0.81
C GLY A 95 -16.12 9.89 -0.25
N ASN A 96 -14.94 9.34 -0.50
CA ASN A 96 -13.63 9.91 -0.15
C ASN A 96 -13.32 9.90 1.35
N GLN A 97 -13.82 8.92 2.08
CA GLN A 97 -13.39 8.70 3.45
C GLN A 97 -12.07 7.93 3.47
N THR A 98 -11.29 8.12 4.52
CA THR A 98 -10.11 7.30 4.82
C THR A 98 -10.46 6.41 6.00
N VAL A 99 -10.40 5.09 5.79
CA VAL A 99 -10.86 4.11 6.79
C VAL A 99 -9.89 2.95 6.90
N LYS A 100 -9.98 2.24 8.02
CA LYS A 100 -9.37 0.93 8.19
C LYS A 100 -10.42 -0.12 7.85
N ALA A 101 -10.11 -0.98 6.90
CA ALA A 101 -11.05 -2.01 6.45
C ALA A 101 -10.28 -3.20 5.89
N SER A 102 -11.00 -4.27 5.56
CA SER A 102 -10.41 -5.48 4.99
C SER A 102 -9.66 -5.17 3.69
N VAL A 103 -8.61 -5.94 3.41
CA VAL A 103 -7.96 -5.94 2.11
C VAL A 103 -8.97 -6.26 1.02
N SER A 104 -9.88 -7.20 1.25
CA SER A 104 -10.94 -7.53 0.29
C SER A 104 -11.98 -6.42 0.29
N CYS A 105 -12.09 -5.70 -0.83
CA CYS A 105 -12.93 -4.49 -0.88
C CYS A 105 -13.74 -4.35 -2.16
N GLY A 106 -13.87 -5.40 -2.97
CA GLY A 106 -14.66 -5.34 -4.19
C GLY A 106 -13.87 -5.01 -5.45
N ASN A 107 -12.68 -4.42 -5.32
CA ASN A 107 -11.77 -4.24 -6.46
C ASN A 107 -10.85 -5.46 -6.55
N ALA A 108 -10.56 -5.90 -7.77
CA ALA A 108 -9.69 -7.06 -7.96
C ALA A 108 -8.26 -6.75 -7.54
N LEU A 109 -7.70 -7.58 -6.67
CA LEU A 109 -6.31 -7.44 -6.23
C LEU A 109 -5.37 -7.75 -7.39
N ILE A 110 -4.39 -6.86 -7.63
CA ILE A 110 -3.34 -7.08 -8.61
C ILE A 110 -2.06 -7.56 -7.93
N ALA A 111 -1.54 -6.81 -6.98
CA ALA A 111 -0.28 -7.17 -6.31
C ALA A 111 -0.09 -6.38 -5.02
N TYR A 112 0.78 -6.90 -4.16
CA TYR A 112 1.37 -6.15 -3.06
C TYR A 112 2.75 -5.68 -3.48
N VAL A 113 3.12 -4.46 -3.09
CA VAL A 113 4.41 -3.86 -3.44
C VAL A 113 5.15 -3.44 -2.17
N HIS A 114 6.34 -3.98 -2.00
CA HIS A 114 7.19 -3.65 -0.84
C HIS A 114 8.17 -2.55 -1.23
N VAL A 115 8.15 -1.44 -0.48
CA VAL A 115 8.94 -0.23 -0.77
C VAL A 115 10.10 -0.12 0.19
N GLY A 116 10.39 -0.88 0.96
CA GLY A 116 11.50 -0.75 1.89
C GLY A 116 12.56 -1.79 1.66
#